data_b232a468f0771fdd4238c8015cd848a2
#
_entry.id   b232a468f0771fdd4238c8015cd848a2
#
_cell.length_a   1.000
_cell.length_b   1.000
_cell.length_c   1.000
_cell.angle_alpha   90.00
_cell.angle_beta   90.00
_cell.angle_gamma   90.00
#
_symmetry.space_group_name_H-M   'P 1'
#
loop_
_entity.id
_entity.type
_entity.pdbx_description
1 polymer ?
#
loop_
_entity_poly.entity_id
_entity_poly.type
_entity_poly.pdbx_seq_one_letter_code
_entity_poly.pdbx_strand_id
1 'polypeptide(L)'
;MEKVNFNKRYKRAKAASLFWTLFIGAGAVLGAVGMFVDPTGKAAGMDGLLPGMQKLPFANVLFQNLIFPGIALLLVNGVPNFVAAAFLFKNKKAGAQLTAVFGFTLMLWITIQFVIYPLNVLSTLYFVFGIAELIAGYVCYVGYMQSTFVFDEKDYPSVGADGSKLVVYFSRLSYTKKLAYQIADEQKAEILQLKALEKTDGYLGFWWSGRFGMHRWGMPIENAGVDLKKYDEITICSPIWVFGLSAPVREFCKRQNGNVKTVNYVLTHFMNSKFSSAAREMDALLGVNHKSFRSFRCRFGRYKEIK
;
A
#
# COMPACT_ATOMS: atom_id res chain seq x y z
N MET A 1 20.57 -4.76 -16.83
CA MET A 1 19.50 -4.40 -15.90
C MET A 1 18.80 -3.15 -16.41
N GLU A 2 17.60 -3.30 -16.88
CA GLU A 2 16.78 -2.19 -17.38
C GLU A 2 16.54 -1.17 -16.25
N LYS A 3 16.76 0.13 -16.53
CA LYS A 3 16.59 1.19 -15.52
C LYS A 3 15.09 1.31 -15.19
N VAL A 4 14.71 0.94 -13.97
CA VAL A 4 13.34 1.11 -13.47
C VAL A 4 12.92 2.57 -13.60
N ASN A 5 11.89 2.84 -14.37
CA ASN A 5 11.33 4.18 -14.49
C ASN A 5 10.34 4.44 -13.33
N PHE A 6 10.84 5.06 -12.27
CA PHE A 6 10.05 5.37 -11.09
C PHE A 6 8.97 6.41 -11.37
N ASN A 7 7.74 6.12 -10.96
CA ASN A 7 6.59 6.99 -11.13
C ASN A 7 6.68 8.26 -10.25
N LYS A 8 5.87 9.29 -10.59
CA LYS A 8 5.84 10.58 -9.85
C LYS A 8 5.52 10.40 -8.36
N ARG A 9 4.68 9.42 -8.02
CA ARG A 9 4.32 9.11 -6.62
C ARG A 9 5.53 8.69 -5.81
N TYR A 10 6.32 7.73 -6.33
CA TYR A 10 7.55 7.29 -5.67
C TYR A 10 8.54 8.44 -5.51
N LYS A 11 8.78 9.23 -6.58
CA LYS A 11 9.75 10.34 -6.54
C LYS A 11 9.40 11.37 -5.46
N ARG A 12 8.13 11.78 -5.36
CA ARG A 12 7.65 12.72 -4.34
C ARG A 12 7.74 12.13 -2.93
N ALA A 13 7.27 10.89 -2.74
CA ALA A 13 7.31 10.23 -1.46
C ALA A 13 8.74 9.95 -1.00
N LYS A 14 9.67 9.62 -1.92
CA LYS A 14 11.10 9.50 -1.63
C LYS A 14 11.70 10.83 -1.14
N ALA A 15 11.37 11.94 -1.78
CA ALA A 15 11.85 13.26 -1.33
C ALA A 15 11.35 13.59 0.08
N ALA A 16 10.07 13.35 0.38
CA ALA A 16 9.52 13.50 1.73
C ALA A 16 10.18 12.56 2.75
N SER A 17 10.42 11.30 2.38
CA SER A 17 11.12 10.33 3.22
C SER A 17 12.57 10.78 3.51
N LEU A 18 13.29 11.27 2.51
CA LEU A 18 14.64 11.82 2.69
C LEU A 18 14.64 13.04 3.62
N PHE A 19 13.67 13.93 3.46
CA PHE A 19 13.54 15.09 4.35
C PHE A 19 13.38 14.64 5.81
N TRP A 20 12.43 13.77 6.09
CA TRP A 20 12.15 13.34 7.46
C TRP A 20 13.31 12.54 8.08
N THR A 21 13.88 11.58 7.36
CA THR A 21 15.02 10.80 7.88
C THR A 21 16.23 11.67 8.17
N LEU A 22 16.55 12.63 7.30
CA LEU A 22 17.69 13.53 7.51
C LEU A 22 17.39 14.52 8.62
N PHE A 23 16.19 15.07 8.69
CA PHE A 23 15.78 16.03 9.72
C PHE A 23 15.80 15.41 11.12
N ILE A 24 15.17 14.23 11.28
CA ILE A 24 15.11 13.52 12.57
C ILE A 24 16.49 13.00 12.95
N GLY A 25 17.24 12.43 11.99
CA GLY A 25 18.60 11.96 12.22
C GLY A 25 19.54 13.06 12.67
N ALA A 26 19.49 14.22 12.01
CA ALA A 26 20.29 15.39 12.39
C ALA A 26 19.89 15.93 13.78
N GLY A 27 18.59 16.04 14.05
CA GLY A 27 18.08 16.45 15.37
C GLY A 27 18.54 15.52 16.49
N ALA A 28 18.52 14.20 16.25
CA ALA A 28 18.98 13.21 17.22
C ALA A 28 20.52 13.32 17.47
N VAL A 29 21.30 13.54 16.41
CA VAL A 29 22.75 13.78 16.54
C VAL A 29 23.04 15.05 17.33
N LEU A 30 22.38 16.15 17.00
CA LEU A 30 22.56 17.43 17.70
C LEU A 30 22.16 17.30 19.19
N GLY A 31 21.06 16.63 19.49
CA GLY A 31 20.65 16.35 20.86
C GLY A 31 21.67 15.50 21.62
N ALA A 32 22.16 14.42 20.99
CA ALA A 32 23.18 13.56 21.58
C ALA A 32 24.50 14.31 21.83
N VAL A 33 24.95 15.12 20.85
CA VAL A 33 26.16 15.96 21.03
C VAL A 33 25.99 16.93 22.20
N GLY A 34 24.82 17.59 22.33
CA GLY A 34 24.55 18.44 23.50
C GLY A 34 24.68 17.70 24.81
N MET A 35 24.15 16.46 24.88
CA MET A 35 24.24 15.59 26.06
C MET A 35 25.68 15.11 26.34
N PHE A 36 26.53 14.96 25.33
CA PHE A 36 27.92 14.55 25.51
C PHE A 36 28.83 15.73 25.90
N VAL A 37 28.57 16.92 25.37
CA VAL A 37 29.33 18.14 25.70
C VAL A 37 29.07 18.58 27.12
N ASP A 38 27.84 18.53 27.56
CA ASP A 38 27.46 18.79 28.94
C ASP A 38 26.53 17.68 29.48
N PRO A 39 27.12 16.65 30.13
CA PRO A 39 26.34 15.56 30.71
C PRO A 39 25.35 15.95 31.80
N THR A 40 25.44 17.15 32.35
CA THR A 40 24.45 17.69 33.29
C THR A 40 23.22 18.25 32.60
N GLY A 41 23.33 18.56 31.30
CA GLY A 41 22.30 19.12 30.45
C GLY A 41 22.03 20.62 30.64
N LYS A 42 22.72 21.30 31.55
CA LYS A 42 22.47 22.72 31.86
C LYS A 42 22.74 23.64 30.68
N ALA A 43 23.86 23.43 29.97
CA ALA A 43 24.25 24.25 28.83
C ALA A 43 23.24 24.21 27.66
N ALA A 44 22.55 23.07 27.49
CA ALA A 44 21.55 22.87 26.44
C ALA A 44 20.09 22.98 26.95
N GLY A 45 19.86 23.38 28.20
CA GLY A 45 18.53 23.45 28.81
C GLY A 45 17.84 22.09 28.95
N MET A 46 18.64 21.02 29.09
CA MET A 46 18.17 19.62 29.20
C MET A 46 18.25 19.07 30.63
N ASP A 47 18.64 19.88 31.60
CA ASP A 47 18.80 19.49 33.00
C ASP A 47 17.49 18.97 33.63
N GLY A 48 16.33 19.45 33.17
CA GLY A 48 15.02 18.94 33.55
C GLY A 48 14.73 17.49 33.12
N LEU A 49 15.51 16.88 32.22
CA LEU A 49 15.31 15.51 31.80
C LEU A 49 15.81 14.48 32.83
N LEU A 50 16.92 14.77 33.50
CA LEU A 50 17.59 13.82 34.38
C LEU A 50 16.73 13.41 35.60
N PRO A 51 16.04 14.32 36.34
CA PRO A 51 15.20 13.94 37.46
C PRO A 51 14.05 12.98 37.11
N GLY A 52 13.50 13.09 35.90
CA GLY A 52 12.49 12.15 35.40
C GLY A 52 13.06 10.76 35.16
N MET A 53 14.21 10.67 34.48
CA MET A 53 14.89 9.42 34.20
C MET A 53 15.41 8.72 35.45
N GLN A 54 15.79 9.45 36.47
CA GLN A 54 16.25 8.92 37.76
C GLN A 54 15.17 8.18 38.57
N LYS A 55 13.91 8.26 38.16
CA LYS A 55 12.82 7.45 38.74
C LYS A 55 12.66 6.08 38.07
N LEU A 56 13.41 5.81 37.00
CA LEU A 56 13.32 4.56 36.24
C LEU A 56 14.14 3.44 36.92
N PRO A 57 13.82 2.16 36.64
CA PRO A 57 14.66 1.04 37.04
C PRO A 57 16.10 1.20 36.56
N PHE A 58 17.07 0.77 37.35
CA PHE A 58 18.51 0.86 37.08
C PHE A 58 19.05 2.30 36.91
N ALA A 59 18.33 3.31 37.44
CA ALA A 59 18.75 4.71 37.29
C ALA A 59 20.11 5.00 37.91
N ASN A 60 20.45 4.33 38.99
CA ASN A 60 21.76 4.42 39.65
C ASN A 60 22.93 3.96 38.78
N VAL A 61 22.69 3.26 37.67
CA VAL A 61 23.71 2.82 36.68
C VAL A 61 23.58 3.59 35.39
N LEU A 62 22.35 3.73 34.85
CA LEU A 62 22.12 4.22 33.51
C LEU A 62 21.86 5.73 33.42
N PHE A 63 21.27 6.33 34.46
CA PHE A 63 20.81 7.71 34.45
C PHE A 63 21.49 8.59 35.53
N GLN A 64 22.79 8.37 35.76
CA GLN A 64 23.60 9.26 36.58
C GLN A 64 23.82 10.63 35.94
N ASN A 65 23.83 10.65 34.61
CA ASN A 65 23.98 11.82 33.77
C ASN A 65 23.33 11.56 32.39
N LEU A 66 23.45 12.50 31.45
CA LEU A 66 22.82 12.41 30.12
C LEU A 66 23.65 11.65 29.06
N ILE A 67 24.81 11.04 29.42
CA ILE A 67 25.63 10.30 28.44
C ILE A 67 24.86 9.08 27.92
N PHE A 68 24.30 8.23 28.78
CA PHE A 68 23.56 7.07 28.34
C PHE A 68 22.30 7.43 27.54
N PRO A 69 21.44 8.40 27.95
CA PRO A 69 20.36 8.92 27.10
C PRO A 69 20.84 9.43 25.74
N GLY A 70 21.97 10.13 25.67
CA GLY A 70 22.56 10.59 24.42
C GLY A 70 22.99 9.44 23.49
N ILE A 71 23.62 8.39 24.05
CA ILE A 71 23.95 7.17 23.29
C ILE A 71 22.69 6.51 22.77
N ALA A 72 21.67 6.35 23.63
CA ALA A 72 20.39 5.74 23.24
C ALA A 72 19.68 6.55 22.12
N LEU A 73 19.65 7.88 22.24
CA LEU A 73 19.10 8.77 21.22
C LEU A 73 19.82 8.62 19.88
N LEU A 74 21.14 8.57 19.90
CA LEU A 74 21.96 8.41 18.71
C LEU A 74 21.72 7.04 18.04
N LEU A 75 21.68 5.96 18.83
CA LEU A 75 21.53 4.60 18.31
C LEU A 75 20.10 4.29 17.85
N VAL A 76 19.10 4.90 18.46
CA VAL A 76 17.69 4.62 18.11
C VAL A 76 17.16 5.57 17.03
N ASN A 77 17.47 6.85 17.11
CA ASN A 77 16.90 7.87 16.23
C ASN A 77 17.94 8.55 15.32
N GLY A 78 19.22 8.53 15.65
CA GLY A 78 20.29 9.16 14.86
C GLY A 78 20.76 8.28 13.72
N VAL A 79 21.66 7.35 14.01
CA VAL A 79 22.32 6.46 13.03
C VAL A 79 21.31 5.72 12.15
N PRO A 80 20.21 5.12 12.67
CA PRO A 80 19.26 4.39 11.85
C PRO A 80 18.62 5.24 10.75
N ASN A 81 18.29 6.49 11.05
CA ASN A 81 17.73 7.41 10.08
C ASN A 81 18.71 7.75 8.93
N PHE A 82 19.98 7.93 9.20
CA PHE A 82 21.00 8.10 8.15
C PHE A 82 21.18 6.84 7.31
N VAL A 83 21.08 5.65 7.92
CA VAL A 83 21.09 4.38 7.19
C VAL A 83 19.88 4.30 6.25
N ALA A 84 18.68 4.65 6.71
CA ALA A 84 17.49 4.71 5.85
C ALA A 84 17.67 5.69 4.67
N ALA A 85 18.21 6.89 4.95
CA ALA A 85 18.52 7.89 3.92
C ALA A 85 19.52 7.35 2.87
N ALA A 86 20.58 6.66 3.30
CA ALA A 86 21.55 6.05 2.39
C ALA A 86 20.92 5.01 1.45
N PHE A 87 20.00 4.18 1.96
CA PHE A 87 19.23 3.24 1.12
C PHE A 87 18.25 3.96 0.19
N LEU A 88 17.62 5.06 0.63
CA LEU A 88 16.76 5.88 -0.22
C LEU A 88 17.54 6.53 -1.37
N PHE A 89 18.72 7.07 -1.12
CA PHE A 89 19.58 7.62 -2.19
C PHE A 89 19.89 6.58 -3.26
N LYS A 90 20.16 5.34 -2.85
CA LYS A 90 20.41 4.20 -3.75
C LYS A 90 19.14 3.60 -4.38
N ASN A 91 17.97 4.21 -4.21
CA ASN A 91 16.67 3.69 -4.67
C ASN A 91 16.41 2.23 -4.25
N LYS A 92 16.81 1.83 -3.05
CA LYS A 92 16.56 0.50 -2.52
C LYS A 92 15.21 0.45 -1.80
N LYS A 93 14.46 -0.64 -1.97
CA LYS A 93 13.19 -0.89 -1.26
C LYS A 93 13.36 -0.75 0.26
N ALA A 94 14.48 -1.23 0.78
CA ALA A 94 14.80 -1.17 2.20
C ALA A 94 14.76 0.26 2.77
N GLY A 95 15.19 1.28 1.99
CA GLY A 95 15.14 2.66 2.45
C GLY A 95 13.73 3.11 2.83
N ALA A 96 12.76 2.83 1.97
CA ALA A 96 11.36 3.17 2.25
C ALA A 96 10.77 2.36 3.44
N GLN A 97 11.16 1.09 3.58
CA GLN A 97 10.74 0.25 4.70
C GLN A 97 11.33 0.75 6.02
N LEU A 98 12.63 1.05 6.04
CA LEU A 98 13.33 1.55 7.23
C LEU A 98 12.79 2.92 7.65
N THR A 99 12.51 3.84 6.71
CA THR A 99 11.86 5.12 7.03
C THR A 99 10.53 4.90 7.78
N ALA A 100 9.68 3.99 7.31
CA ALA A 100 8.42 3.70 7.99
C ALA A 100 8.63 3.07 9.38
N VAL A 101 9.61 2.17 9.51
CA VAL A 101 9.95 1.55 10.80
C VAL A 101 10.49 2.60 11.77
N PHE A 102 11.38 3.49 11.33
CA PHE A 102 11.99 4.48 12.22
C PHE A 102 11.03 5.60 12.61
N GLY A 103 10.08 5.98 11.73
CA GLY A 103 8.96 6.82 12.16
C GLY A 103 8.12 6.18 13.26
N PHE A 104 7.86 4.87 13.17
CA PHE A 104 7.17 4.15 14.23
C PHE A 104 8.01 4.05 15.52
N THR A 105 9.32 3.77 15.43
CA THR A 105 10.20 3.75 16.61
C THR A 105 10.31 5.11 17.28
N LEU A 106 10.33 6.21 16.51
CA LEU A 106 10.29 7.56 17.09
C LEU A 106 8.98 7.79 17.85
N MET A 107 7.84 7.38 17.31
CA MET A 107 6.57 7.47 18.04
C MET A 107 6.61 6.69 19.37
N LEU A 108 7.15 5.47 19.36
CA LEU A 108 7.32 4.67 20.59
C LEU A 108 8.26 5.34 21.57
N TRP A 109 9.39 5.89 21.10
CA TRP A 109 10.33 6.64 21.92
C TRP A 109 9.65 7.81 22.64
N ILE A 110 8.87 8.60 21.89
CA ILE A 110 8.14 9.73 22.45
C ILE A 110 7.00 9.27 23.37
N THR A 111 6.34 8.16 23.07
CA THR A 111 5.32 7.59 23.98
C THR A 111 5.93 7.25 25.33
N ILE A 112 7.14 6.68 25.37
CA ILE A 112 7.88 6.44 26.62
C ILE A 112 8.19 7.77 27.33
N GLN A 113 8.60 8.81 26.59
CA GLN A 113 8.83 10.13 27.14
C GLN A 113 7.56 10.74 27.78
N PHE A 114 6.38 10.55 27.18
CA PHE A 114 5.12 11.01 27.77
C PHE A 114 4.75 10.30 29.09
N VAL A 115 5.26 9.09 29.30
CA VAL A 115 5.09 8.39 30.58
C VAL A 115 6.04 8.93 31.65
N ILE A 116 7.25 9.34 31.24
CA ILE A 116 8.31 9.81 32.17
C ILE A 116 8.13 11.29 32.51
N TYR A 117 7.69 12.10 31.54
CA TYR A 117 7.61 13.56 31.64
C TYR A 117 6.18 14.05 31.42
N PRO A 118 5.82 15.22 32.00
CA PRO A 118 4.59 15.90 31.60
C PRO A 118 4.54 16.18 30.12
N LEU A 119 3.33 16.26 29.57
CA LEU A 119 3.12 16.60 28.16
C LEU A 119 3.78 17.95 27.85
N ASN A 120 4.63 17.97 26.83
CA ASN A 120 5.35 19.18 26.43
C ASN A 120 5.35 19.33 24.91
N VAL A 121 5.54 20.57 24.47
CA VAL A 121 5.46 20.95 23.04
C VAL A 121 6.49 20.20 22.20
N LEU A 122 7.74 20.09 22.69
CA LEU A 122 8.83 19.48 21.93
C LEU A 122 8.57 17.99 21.65
N SER A 123 8.24 17.21 22.69
CA SER A 123 7.89 15.79 22.53
C SER A 123 6.65 15.61 21.67
N THR A 124 5.64 16.48 21.80
CA THR A 124 4.44 16.43 20.94
C THR A 124 4.79 16.66 19.47
N LEU A 125 5.65 17.61 19.15
CA LEU A 125 6.13 17.85 17.79
C LEU A 125 6.88 16.65 17.23
N TYR A 126 7.80 16.06 17.99
CA TYR A 126 8.53 14.87 17.54
C TYR A 126 7.63 13.65 17.39
N PHE A 127 6.57 13.51 18.19
CA PHE A 127 5.55 12.48 17.95
C PHE A 127 4.86 12.66 16.60
N VAL A 128 4.47 13.89 16.27
CA VAL A 128 3.87 14.23 14.96
C VAL A 128 4.86 14.00 13.82
N PHE A 129 6.15 14.31 14.02
CA PHE A 129 7.20 14.04 13.02
C PHE A 129 7.36 12.54 12.79
N GLY A 130 7.28 11.71 13.84
CA GLY A 130 7.26 10.24 13.72
C GLY A 130 6.09 9.73 12.88
N ILE A 131 4.89 10.29 13.06
CA ILE A 131 3.72 10.00 12.21
C ILE A 131 4.01 10.39 10.75
N ALA A 132 4.53 11.57 10.52
CA ALA A 132 4.82 12.06 9.18
C ALA A 132 5.89 11.20 8.48
N GLU A 133 6.94 10.81 9.18
CA GLU A 133 7.99 9.91 8.69
C GLU A 133 7.43 8.52 8.36
N LEU A 134 6.63 7.92 9.25
CA LEU A 134 5.95 6.64 9.04
C LEU A 134 5.09 6.68 7.76
N ILE A 135 4.27 7.72 7.60
CA ILE A 135 3.40 7.89 6.42
C ILE A 135 4.25 8.08 5.16
N ALA A 136 5.28 8.93 5.20
CA ALA A 136 6.17 9.16 4.06
C ALA A 136 6.86 7.87 3.61
N GLY A 137 7.41 7.10 4.55
CA GLY A 137 8.04 5.81 4.31
C GLY A 137 7.07 4.78 3.72
N TYR A 138 5.86 4.68 4.26
CA TYR A 138 4.84 3.78 3.74
C TYR A 138 4.41 4.15 2.31
N VAL A 139 4.14 5.43 2.05
CA VAL A 139 3.76 5.90 0.70
C VAL A 139 4.91 5.70 -0.29
N CYS A 140 6.16 5.91 0.14
CA CYS A 140 7.36 5.64 -0.64
C CYS A 140 7.48 4.16 -0.97
N TYR A 141 7.27 3.27 0.00
CA TYR A 141 7.27 1.82 -0.20
C TYR A 141 6.21 1.37 -1.22
N VAL A 142 4.97 1.86 -1.08
CA VAL A 142 3.89 1.56 -2.03
C VAL A 142 4.25 2.07 -3.43
N GLY A 143 4.77 3.29 -3.54
CA GLY A 143 5.22 3.88 -4.80
C GLY A 143 6.36 3.08 -5.45
N TYR A 144 7.32 2.59 -4.66
CA TYR A 144 8.38 1.70 -5.12
C TYR A 144 7.81 0.41 -5.71
N MET A 145 6.95 -0.28 -4.95
CA MET A 145 6.36 -1.55 -5.37
C MET A 145 5.50 -1.41 -6.63
N GLN A 146 4.79 -0.28 -6.78
CA GLN A 146 4.03 0.02 -8.00
C GLN A 146 4.95 0.31 -9.20
N SER A 147 6.07 0.99 -8.99
CA SER A 147 7.03 1.32 -10.07
C SER A 147 7.84 0.10 -10.52
N THR A 148 8.01 -0.90 -9.67
CA THR A 148 8.74 -2.13 -9.97
C THR A 148 7.84 -3.28 -10.43
N PHE A 149 6.52 -3.06 -10.48
CA PHE A 149 5.60 -4.03 -11.04
C PHE A 149 5.69 -4.02 -12.57
N VAL A 150 5.98 -5.18 -13.15
CA VAL A 150 6.11 -5.38 -14.59
C VAL A 150 4.96 -6.25 -15.09
N PHE A 151 4.38 -5.83 -16.20
CA PHE A 151 3.40 -6.57 -16.97
C PHE A 151 3.65 -6.26 -18.46
N ASP A 152 3.81 -7.30 -19.27
CA ASP A 152 3.87 -7.21 -20.74
C ASP A 152 2.84 -8.18 -21.32
N GLU A 153 2.04 -7.72 -22.25
CA GLU A 153 1.04 -8.54 -22.94
C GLU A 153 1.70 -9.62 -23.81
N LYS A 154 2.91 -9.39 -24.27
CA LYS A 154 3.70 -10.33 -25.05
C LYS A 154 4.06 -11.63 -24.32
N ASP A 155 4.03 -11.60 -22.98
CA ASP A 155 4.28 -12.78 -22.14
C ASP A 155 3.13 -13.82 -22.23
N TYR A 156 2.01 -13.49 -22.93
CA TYR A 156 0.78 -14.28 -23.00
C TYR A 156 0.37 -14.58 -24.46
N PRO A 157 1.13 -15.41 -25.19
CA PRO A 157 0.97 -15.60 -26.61
C PRO A 157 -0.28 -16.37 -27.05
N SER A 158 -0.92 -17.13 -26.13
CA SER A 158 -2.09 -17.94 -26.45
C SER A 158 -3.42 -17.18 -26.28
N VAL A 159 -3.38 -15.93 -25.82
CA VAL A 159 -4.58 -15.09 -25.69
C VAL A 159 -5.25 -14.89 -27.04
N GLY A 160 -6.56 -15.21 -27.11
CA GLY A 160 -7.37 -15.05 -28.32
C GLY A 160 -7.31 -16.22 -29.31
N ALA A 161 -6.64 -17.33 -28.95
CA ALA A 161 -6.56 -18.50 -29.83
C ALA A 161 -7.85 -19.34 -29.89
N ASP A 162 -8.75 -19.20 -28.89
CA ASP A 162 -10.06 -19.84 -28.83
C ASP A 162 -11.16 -18.78 -28.75
N GLY A 163 -11.83 -18.52 -29.89
CA GLY A 163 -12.91 -17.53 -29.99
C GLY A 163 -14.23 -17.94 -29.33
N SER A 164 -14.32 -19.14 -28.73
CA SER A 164 -15.50 -19.58 -27.95
C SER A 164 -15.48 -19.12 -26.50
N LYS A 165 -14.35 -18.60 -26.00
CA LYS A 165 -14.13 -18.19 -24.62
C LYS A 165 -13.73 -16.74 -24.53
N LEU A 166 -14.20 -16.07 -23.49
CA LEU A 166 -13.89 -14.65 -23.23
C LEU A 166 -13.49 -14.43 -21.77
N VAL A 167 -12.40 -13.71 -21.54
CA VAL A 167 -12.05 -13.16 -20.22
C VAL A 167 -12.35 -11.66 -20.22
N VAL A 168 -13.27 -11.26 -19.36
CA VAL A 168 -13.64 -9.84 -19.14
C VAL A 168 -12.99 -9.37 -17.84
N TYR A 169 -12.34 -8.21 -17.86
CA TYR A 169 -11.73 -7.70 -16.66
C TYR A 169 -11.84 -6.18 -16.50
N PHE A 170 -11.80 -5.74 -15.22
CA PHE A 170 -11.51 -4.37 -14.86
C PHE A 170 -10.24 -4.32 -13.99
N SER A 171 -9.37 -3.36 -14.22
CA SER A 171 -8.16 -3.19 -13.41
C SER A 171 -7.74 -1.73 -13.32
N ARG A 172 -7.54 -1.22 -12.08
CA ARG A 172 -7.09 0.15 -11.83
C ARG A 172 -5.56 0.30 -11.83
N LEU A 173 -4.85 -0.71 -11.33
CA LEU A 173 -3.39 -0.71 -11.12
C LEU A 173 -2.70 -1.87 -11.84
N SER A 174 -3.31 -2.40 -12.88
CA SER A 174 -2.83 -3.52 -13.70
C SER A 174 -2.64 -4.86 -12.96
N TYR A 175 -2.94 -4.96 -11.67
CA TYR A 175 -2.84 -6.24 -10.97
C TYR A 175 -3.90 -7.23 -11.45
N THR A 176 -5.18 -6.85 -11.48
CA THR A 176 -6.24 -7.72 -12.03
C THR A 176 -6.01 -7.98 -13.52
N LYS A 177 -5.49 -6.99 -14.29
CA LYS A 177 -5.12 -7.16 -15.69
C LYS A 177 -4.14 -8.32 -15.86
N LYS A 178 -3.04 -8.35 -15.10
CA LYS A 178 -2.04 -9.42 -15.19
C LYS A 178 -2.66 -10.80 -14.94
N LEU A 179 -3.49 -10.93 -13.91
CA LEU A 179 -4.16 -12.21 -13.61
C LEU A 179 -5.17 -12.59 -14.71
N ALA A 180 -5.90 -11.61 -15.26
CA ALA A 180 -6.82 -11.84 -16.37
C ALA A 180 -6.10 -12.36 -17.63
N TYR A 181 -4.93 -11.79 -17.95
CA TYR A 181 -4.10 -12.27 -19.07
C TYR A 181 -3.54 -13.68 -18.81
N GLN A 182 -3.11 -14.00 -17.59
CA GLN A 182 -2.69 -15.37 -17.22
C GLN A 182 -3.82 -16.37 -17.45
N ILE A 183 -5.03 -16.05 -17.01
CA ILE A 183 -6.21 -16.91 -17.19
C ILE A 183 -6.61 -17.00 -18.67
N ALA A 184 -6.58 -15.89 -19.38
CA ALA A 184 -6.88 -15.87 -20.82
C ALA A 184 -5.88 -16.73 -21.63
N ASP A 185 -4.60 -16.67 -21.30
CA ASP A 185 -3.57 -17.48 -21.92
C ASP A 185 -3.75 -18.98 -21.62
N GLU A 186 -4.00 -19.32 -20.34
CA GLU A 186 -4.31 -20.70 -19.90
C GLU A 186 -5.55 -21.27 -20.62
N GLN A 187 -6.59 -20.46 -20.80
CA GLN A 187 -7.85 -20.85 -21.44
C GLN A 187 -7.85 -20.64 -22.97
N LYS A 188 -6.79 -20.02 -23.52
CA LYS A 188 -6.68 -19.53 -24.90
C LYS A 188 -7.78 -18.53 -25.27
N ALA A 189 -8.43 -17.92 -24.30
CA ALA A 189 -9.61 -17.08 -24.42
C ALA A 189 -9.31 -15.71 -25.03
N GLU A 190 -10.29 -15.12 -25.73
CA GLU A 190 -10.29 -13.69 -26.05
C GLU A 190 -10.31 -12.85 -24.74
N ILE A 191 -9.84 -11.61 -24.80
CA ILE A 191 -9.77 -10.75 -23.64
C ILE A 191 -10.44 -9.40 -23.88
N LEU A 192 -11.25 -8.95 -22.91
CA LEU A 192 -11.96 -7.67 -22.94
C LEU A 192 -11.70 -6.86 -21.70
N GLN A 193 -11.16 -5.66 -21.87
CA GLN A 193 -11.00 -4.69 -20.80
C GLN A 193 -12.23 -3.81 -20.65
N LEU A 194 -12.84 -3.77 -19.47
CA LEU A 194 -13.84 -2.78 -19.14
C LEU A 194 -13.18 -1.42 -18.88
N LYS A 195 -13.66 -0.38 -19.56
CA LYS A 195 -13.20 0.99 -19.38
C LYS A 195 -14.26 1.80 -18.66
N ALA A 196 -13.93 2.34 -17.48
CA ALA A 196 -14.80 3.25 -16.75
C ALA A 196 -14.79 4.62 -17.42
N LEU A 197 -15.95 5.26 -17.52
CA LEU A 197 -16.08 6.65 -17.97
C LEU A 197 -15.68 7.64 -16.88
N GLU A 198 -15.76 7.22 -15.61
CA GLU A 198 -15.35 7.99 -14.47
C GLU A 198 -13.85 7.85 -14.19
N LYS A 199 -13.26 8.86 -13.57
CA LYS A 199 -11.85 8.84 -13.19
C LYS A 199 -11.59 7.83 -12.09
N THR A 200 -10.81 6.79 -12.38
CA THR A 200 -10.46 5.73 -11.42
C THR A 200 -8.99 5.77 -10.98
N ASP A 201 -8.12 6.52 -11.66
CA ASP A 201 -6.69 6.62 -11.40
C ASP A 201 -6.32 7.73 -10.41
N GLY A 202 -5.14 7.63 -9.80
CA GLY A 202 -4.63 8.61 -8.84
C GLY A 202 -5.37 8.61 -7.49
N TYR A 203 -5.11 9.65 -6.67
CA TYR A 203 -5.73 9.78 -5.34
C TYR A 203 -7.22 10.14 -5.43
N LEU A 204 -7.58 11.09 -6.27
CA LEU A 204 -8.97 11.49 -6.47
C LEU A 204 -9.79 10.31 -7.03
N GLY A 205 -9.26 9.58 -8.02
CA GLY A 205 -9.91 8.40 -8.55
C GLY A 205 -10.04 7.27 -7.53
N PHE A 206 -9.11 7.15 -6.58
CA PHE A 206 -9.23 6.21 -5.46
C PHE A 206 -10.43 6.52 -4.56
N TRP A 207 -10.55 7.77 -4.10
CA TRP A 207 -11.66 8.21 -3.26
C TRP A 207 -13.00 8.14 -4.00
N TRP A 208 -13.01 8.55 -5.26
CA TRP A 208 -14.19 8.50 -6.12
C TRP A 208 -14.66 7.06 -6.34
N SER A 209 -13.77 6.15 -6.68
CA SER A 209 -14.02 4.70 -6.78
C SER A 209 -14.53 4.12 -5.45
N GLY A 210 -13.96 4.55 -4.33
CA GLY A 210 -14.39 4.18 -2.99
C GLY A 210 -15.84 4.56 -2.71
N ARG A 211 -16.27 5.75 -3.10
CA ARG A 211 -17.66 6.19 -2.97
C ARG A 211 -18.63 5.26 -3.70
N PHE A 212 -18.36 4.92 -4.96
CA PHE A 212 -19.17 3.96 -5.71
C PHE A 212 -19.22 2.58 -5.02
N GLY A 213 -18.08 2.12 -4.51
CA GLY A 213 -17.99 0.86 -3.78
C GLY A 213 -18.82 0.86 -2.48
N MET A 214 -18.76 1.95 -1.70
CA MET A 214 -19.51 2.09 -0.44
C MET A 214 -21.02 2.06 -0.67
N HIS A 215 -21.51 2.75 -1.69
CA HIS A 215 -22.94 2.82 -2.01
C HIS A 215 -23.45 1.67 -2.89
N ARG A 216 -22.58 0.72 -3.24
CA ARG A 216 -22.93 -0.39 -4.15
C ARG A 216 -23.51 0.07 -5.49
N TRP A 217 -23.09 1.22 -5.98
CA TRP A 217 -23.51 1.73 -7.28
C TRP A 217 -22.75 1.08 -8.43
N GLY A 218 -23.39 0.97 -9.61
CA GLY A 218 -22.69 0.74 -10.87
C GLY A 218 -21.95 2.00 -11.29
N MET A 219 -20.76 1.86 -11.86
CA MET A 219 -20.00 2.98 -12.44
C MET A 219 -20.15 2.95 -13.95
N PRO A 220 -20.54 4.06 -14.60
CA PRO A 220 -20.65 4.11 -16.05
C PRO A 220 -19.39 3.58 -16.73
N ILE A 221 -19.57 2.71 -17.74
CA ILE A 221 -18.50 2.11 -18.55
C ILE A 221 -18.76 2.41 -20.01
N GLU A 222 -17.69 2.43 -20.81
CA GLU A 222 -17.80 2.44 -22.26
C GLU A 222 -18.63 1.26 -22.74
N ASN A 223 -19.28 1.40 -23.90
CA ASN A 223 -19.97 0.27 -24.50
C ASN A 223 -18.92 -0.79 -24.93
N ALA A 224 -19.05 -1.98 -24.39
CA ALA A 224 -18.11 -3.06 -24.67
C ALA A 224 -18.13 -3.53 -26.14
N GLY A 225 -19.21 -3.22 -26.90
CA GLY A 225 -19.32 -3.55 -28.32
C GLY A 225 -19.27 -5.05 -28.63
N VAL A 226 -19.48 -5.91 -27.61
CA VAL A 226 -19.37 -7.37 -27.73
C VAL A 226 -20.70 -8.05 -27.46
N ASP A 227 -21.07 -8.98 -28.33
CA ASP A 227 -22.20 -9.89 -28.09
C ASP A 227 -21.70 -11.10 -27.28
N LEU A 228 -22.11 -11.17 -26.01
CA LEU A 228 -21.68 -12.24 -25.11
C LEU A 228 -22.31 -13.60 -25.46
N LYS A 229 -23.43 -13.62 -26.19
CA LYS A 229 -24.12 -14.87 -26.59
C LYS A 229 -23.29 -15.74 -27.54
N LYS A 230 -22.31 -15.13 -28.23
CA LYS A 230 -21.39 -15.88 -29.11
C LYS A 230 -20.40 -16.77 -28.36
N TYR A 231 -20.15 -16.46 -27.07
CA TYR A 231 -19.20 -17.23 -26.26
C TYR A 231 -19.91 -18.34 -25.48
N ASP A 232 -19.26 -19.48 -25.38
CA ASP A 232 -19.74 -20.61 -24.60
C ASP A 232 -19.36 -20.50 -23.13
N GLU A 233 -18.23 -19.87 -22.85
CA GLU A 233 -17.75 -19.67 -21.48
C GLU A 233 -17.12 -18.28 -21.29
N ILE A 234 -17.50 -17.58 -20.24
CA ILE A 234 -17.01 -16.25 -19.90
C ILE A 234 -16.38 -16.27 -18.52
N THR A 235 -15.18 -15.74 -18.39
CA THR A 235 -14.54 -15.53 -17.08
C THR A 235 -14.49 -14.05 -16.74
N ILE A 236 -15.11 -13.63 -15.63
CA ILE A 236 -15.12 -12.23 -15.18
C ILE A 236 -14.12 -12.05 -14.07
N CYS A 237 -13.09 -11.21 -14.31
CA CYS A 237 -12.05 -10.86 -13.36
C CYS A 237 -12.29 -9.47 -12.76
N SER A 238 -12.53 -9.40 -11.44
CA SER A 238 -12.84 -8.16 -10.72
C SER A 238 -11.94 -7.91 -9.53
N PRO A 239 -11.45 -6.67 -9.32
CA PRO A 239 -10.94 -6.29 -8.01
C PRO A 239 -12.09 -6.10 -7.03
N ILE A 240 -11.82 -6.30 -5.74
CA ILE A 240 -12.74 -5.99 -4.66
C ILE A 240 -12.56 -4.51 -4.25
N TRP A 241 -13.65 -3.77 -4.21
CA TRP A 241 -13.73 -2.39 -3.74
C TRP A 241 -14.64 -2.29 -2.51
N VAL A 242 -14.12 -1.73 -1.42
CA VAL A 242 -14.88 -1.52 -0.17
C VAL A 242 -15.68 -2.78 0.21
N PHE A 243 -14.97 -3.91 0.32
CA PHE A 243 -15.48 -5.23 0.70
C PHE A 243 -16.56 -5.81 -0.25
N GLY A 244 -16.68 -5.32 -1.48
CA GLY A 244 -17.66 -5.82 -2.46
C GLY A 244 -17.15 -5.75 -3.89
N LEU A 245 -18.03 -6.08 -4.82
CA LEU A 245 -17.74 -6.06 -6.25
C LEU A 245 -17.32 -4.66 -6.71
N SER A 246 -16.34 -4.56 -7.61
CA SER A 246 -15.97 -3.29 -8.21
C SER A 246 -17.11 -2.69 -9.04
N ALA A 247 -17.27 -1.38 -8.95
CA ALA A 247 -18.39 -0.67 -9.57
C ALA A 247 -18.48 -0.80 -11.10
N PRO A 248 -17.34 -0.78 -11.86
CA PRO A 248 -17.39 -1.04 -13.30
C PRO A 248 -17.87 -2.45 -13.66
N VAL A 249 -17.44 -3.47 -12.91
CA VAL A 249 -17.88 -4.85 -13.14
C VAL A 249 -19.34 -5.02 -12.74
N ARG A 250 -19.80 -4.36 -11.67
CA ARG A 250 -21.21 -4.34 -11.28
C ARG A 250 -22.09 -3.78 -12.39
N GLU A 251 -21.70 -2.68 -13.01
CA GLU A 251 -22.40 -2.08 -14.13
C GLU A 251 -22.43 -3.00 -15.34
N PHE A 252 -21.29 -3.63 -15.66
CA PHE A 252 -21.21 -4.60 -16.74
C PHE A 252 -22.17 -5.77 -16.51
N CYS A 253 -22.18 -6.38 -15.33
CA CYS A 253 -23.08 -7.49 -15.00
C CYS A 253 -24.55 -7.08 -15.13
N LYS A 254 -24.94 -5.87 -14.69
CA LYS A 254 -26.29 -5.35 -14.86
C LYS A 254 -26.70 -5.26 -16.33
N ARG A 255 -25.82 -4.73 -17.19
CA ARG A 255 -26.09 -4.58 -18.64
C ARG A 255 -26.17 -5.91 -19.36
N GLN A 256 -25.51 -6.95 -18.84
CA GLN A 256 -25.40 -8.27 -19.46
C GLN A 256 -26.34 -9.32 -18.85
N ASN A 257 -27.35 -8.89 -18.11
CA ASN A 257 -28.37 -9.80 -17.57
C ASN A 257 -29.03 -10.65 -18.66
N GLY A 258 -29.02 -11.98 -18.51
CA GLY A 258 -29.59 -12.93 -19.47
C GLY A 258 -28.78 -13.13 -20.77
N ASN A 259 -27.58 -12.52 -20.91
CA ASN A 259 -26.74 -12.62 -22.10
C ASN A 259 -25.57 -13.58 -21.98
N VAL A 260 -25.45 -14.30 -20.88
CA VAL A 260 -24.30 -15.17 -20.56
C VAL A 260 -24.78 -16.61 -20.41
N LYS A 261 -24.12 -17.56 -21.12
CA LYS A 261 -24.44 -19.00 -21.03
C LYS A 261 -23.77 -19.64 -19.80
N THR A 262 -22.46 -19.55 -19.72
CA THR A 262 -21.66 -20.11 -18.63
C THR A 262 -20.68 -19.06 -18.14
N VAL A 263 -20.58 -18.87 -16.81
CA VAL A 263 -19.71 -17.85 -16.24
C VAL A 263 -18.83 -18.40 -15.11
N ASN A 264 -17.60 -17.94 -15.08
CA ASN A 264 -16.63 -18.13 -14.00
C ASN A 264 -16.25 -16.79 -13.40
N TYR A 265 -15.92 -16.77 -12.10
CA TYR A 265 -15.49 -15.55 -11.44
C TYR A 265 -14.09 -15.66 -10.87
N VAL A 266 -13.34 -14.59 -11.02
CA VAL A 266 -12.00 -14.44 -10.43
C VAL A 266 -11.90 -13.10 -9.74
N LEU A 267 -11.70 -13.12 -8.43
CA LEU A 267 -11.58 -11.91 -7.63
C LEU A 267 -10.13 -11.65 -7.20
N THR A 268 -9.76 -10.37 -7.17
CA THR A 268 -8.48 -9.91 -6.62
C THR A 268 -8.69 -8.93 -5.46
N HIS A 269 -7.96 -9.10 -4.35
CA HIS A 269 -8.08 -8.28 -3.15
C HIS A 269 -6.82 -8.34 -2.27
N PHE A 270 -6.75 -7.55 -1.19
CA PHE A 270 -5.61 -7.53 -0.26
C PHE A 270 -5.77 -8.44 0.97
N MET A 271 -6.99 -8.85 1.29
CA MET A 271 -7.34 -9.53 2.54
C MET A 271 -7.26 -11.06 2.42
N ASN A 272 -7.34 -11.75 3.56
CA ASN A 272 -7.45 -13.21 3.62
C ASN A 272 -8.93 -13.66 3.64
N SER A 273 -9.81 -12.99 2.92
CA SER A 273 -11.24 -13.33 2.82
C SER A 273 -11.57 -13.76 1.40
N LYS A 274 -12.45 -14.75 1.24
CA LYS A 274 -12.82 -15.28 -0.07
C LYS A 274 -13.78 -14.37 -0.86
N PHE A 275 -14.50 -13.46 -0.19
CA PHE A 275 -15.48 -12.54 -0.81
C PHE A 275 -16.59 -13.24 -1.62
N SER A 276 -17.10 -14.36 -1.15
CA SER A 276 -18.17 -15.11 -1.81
C SER A 276 -19.46 -14.30 -2.00
N SER A 277 -19.69 -13.26 -1.20
CA SER A 277 -20.80 -12.32 -1.37
C SER A 277 -20.75 -11.57 -2.70
N ALA A 278 -19.53 -11.22 -3.18
CA ALA A 278 -19.36 -10.55 -4.46
C ALA A 278 -19.67 -11.51 -5.64
N ALA A 279 -19.36 -12.81 -5.50
CA ALA A 279 -19.73 -13.81 -6.50
C ALA A 279 -21.27 -13.98 -6.58
N ARG A 280 -21.95 -14.09 -5.42
CA ARG A 280 -23.41 -14.14 -5.37
C ARG A 280 -24.07 -12.87 -5.91
N GLU A 281 -23.45 -11.70 -5.69
CA GLU A 281 -23.93 -10.45 -6.28
C GLU A 281 -23.85 -10.49 -7.82
N MET A 282 -22.77 -11.05 -8.38
CA MET A 282 -22.64 -11.22 -9.85
C MET A 282 -23.68 -12.20 -10.40
N ASP A 283 -23.93 -13.32 -9.71
CA ASP A 283 -25.00 -14.27 -10.09
C ASP A 283 -26.37 -13.58 -10.19
N ALA A 284 -26.72 -12.81 -9.16
CA ALA A 284 -27.99 -12.09 -9.13
C ALA A 284 -28.09 -11.02 -10.23
N LEU A 285 -26.99 -10.34 -10.55
CA LEU A 285 -26.96 -9.31 -11.59
C LEU A 285 -27.01 -9.89 -13.02
N LEU A 286 -26.37 -11.03 -13.25
CA LEU A 286 -26.32 -11.70 -14.55
C LEU A 286 -27.52 -12.60 -14.80
N GLY A 287 -28.25 -13.01 -13.74
CA GLY A 287 -29.35 -13.95 -13.83
C GLY A 287 -28.90 -15.40 -14.07
N VAL A 288 -27.65 -15.76 -13.74
CA VAL A 288 -27.06 -17.08 -13.95
C VAL A 288 -26.13 -17.45 -12.79
N ASN A 289 -26.15 -18.73 -12.37
CA ASN A 289 -25.20 -19.22 -11.36
C ASN A 289 -23.82 -19.48 -11.98
N HIS A 290 -22.77 -19.11 -11.28
CA HIS A 290 -21.42 -19.37 -11.74
C HIS A 290 -21.05 -20.86 -11.71
N LYS A 291 -20.29 -21.31 -12.70
CA LYS A 291 -19.71 -22.66 -12.79
C LYS A 291 -18.53 -22.82 -11.83
N SER A 292 -17.67 -21.80 -11.73
CA SER A 292 -16.52 -21.79 -10.83
C SER A 292 -16.24 -20.40 -10.25
N PHE A 293 -15.61 -20.39 -9.07
CA PHE A 293 -15.26 -19.17 -8.37
C PHE A 293 -13.88 -19.31 -7.71
N ARG A 294 -12.98 -18.39 -8.07
CA ARG A 294 -11.62 -18.31 -7.51
C ARG A 294 -11.38 -16.93 -6.91
N SER A 295 -10.72 -16.85 -5.78
CA SER A 295 -10.45 -15.61 -5.07
C SER A 295 -8.96 -15.52 -4.74
N PHE A 296 -8.31 -14.42 -5.13
CA PHE A 296 -6.87 -14.25 -5.01
C PHE A 296 -6.51 -13.06 -4.14
N ARG A 297 -5.77 -13.31 -3.07
CA ARG A 297 -5.05 -12.23 -2.39
C ARG A 297 -3.89 -11.79 -3.27
N CYS A 298 -3.91 -10.52 -3.68
CA CYS A 298 -2.88 -9.90 -4.47
C CYS A 298 -2.10 -8.88 -3.64
N ARG A 299 -0.79 -9.05 -3.52
CA ARG A 299 0.12 -8.06 -2.95
C ARG A 299 1.15 -7.65 -4.00
N PHE A 300 0.92 -6.49 -4.62
CA PHE A 300 1.80 -5.91 -5.65
C PHE A 300 2.12 -6.89 -6.79
N GLY A 301 1.11 -7.58 -7.32
CA GLY A 301 1.25 -8.52 -8.43
C GLY A 301 1.71 -9.93 -8.05
N ARG A 302 1.82 -10.24 -6.75
CA ARG A 302 1.99 -11.60 -6.23
C ARG A 302 0.63 -12.14 -5.78
N TYR A 303 0.19 -13.23 -6.38
CA TYR A 303 -1.12 -13.82 -6.14
C TYR A 303 -1.00 -15.04 -5.23
N LYS A 304 -1.94 -15.14 -4.29
CA LYS A 304 -2.17 -16.34 -3.48
C LYS A 304 -3.65 -16.64 -3.50
N GLU A 305 -4.04 -17.81 -4.01
CA GLU A 305 -5.43 -18.25 -4.00
C GLU A 305 -5.90 -18.50 -2.56
N ILE A 306 -7.09 -18.02 -2.24
CA ILE A 306 -7.76 -18.21 -0.96
C ILE A 306 -8.80 -19.32 -1.14
N LYS A 307 -8.52 -20.45 -0.55
CA LYS A 307 -9.39 -21.65 -0.58
C LYS A 307 -10.61 -21.52 0.33
#